data_aa8e7c918b7cdbc4552284f6b844b65c
#
_entry.id   aa8e7c918b7cdbc4552284f6b844b65c
#
_cell.length_a   1.000
_cell.length_b   1.000
_cell.length_c   1.000
_cell.angle_alpha   90.00
_cell.angle_beta   90.00
_cell.angle_gamma   90.00
#
_symmetry.space_group_name_H-M   'P 1'
#
loop_
_entity.id
_entity.type
_entity.pdbx_description
1 polymer ?
#
loop_
_entity_poly.entity_id
_entity_poly.type
_entity_poly.pdbx_seq_one_letter_code
_entity_poly.pdbx_strand_id
1 'polypeptide(L)'
;MPADGFAPLETVSGPDLSAQQREARVIVVGNEKGGAGKSTVSMHLSVALMRMGKKVGVIDLDVRQRSLTRYLENRLRWMQSTGAKLPMPEIVRVDASTERDLDKAESEETQRFLSSVARLKKACDFIIIDGPGGDTYLSRLAHVNADTLITPLNDSFVDFDLLGDVNPQTLE
;
A
#
# COMPACT_ATOMS: atom_id res chain seq x y z
N MET A 1 -22.12 22.49 58.26
CA MET A 1 -21.13 21.78 57.39
C MET A 1 -21.52 22.08 55.94
N PRO A 2 -20.85 22.98 55.21
CA PRO A 2 -21.13 23.22 53.82
C PRO A 2 -20.47 22.14 52.96
N ALA A 3 -21.19 21.63 51.98
CA ALA A 3 -20.73 20.67 50.99
C ALA A 3 -19.79 21.39 50.00
N ASP A 4 -18.57 20.89 49.89
CA ASP A 4 -17.58 21.39 48.95
C ASP A 4 -18.01 21.15 47.51
N GLY A 5 -18.20 22.25 46.79
CA GLY A 5 -18.49 22.27 45.39
C GLY A 5 -17.21 21.88 44.58
N PHE A 6 -17.26 20.75 43.93
CA PHE A 6 -16.32 20.45 42.85
C PHE A 6 -16.60 21.41 41.69
N ALA A 7 -15.61 22.22 41.35
CA ALA A 7 -15.67 23.02 40.13
C ALA A 7 -15.63 22.05 38.90
N PRO A 8 -16.42 22.30 37.85
CA PRO A 8 -16.35 21.50 36.63
C PRO A 8 -14.99 21.63 36.00
N LEU A 9 -14.38 20.50 35.63
CA LEU A 9 -13.16 20.48 34.86
C LEU A 9 -13.39 21.21 33.54
N GLU A 10 -12.68 22.31 33.32
CA GLU A 10 -12.64 22.96 32.00
C GLU A 10 -12.09 21.96 30.97
N THR A 11 -12.95 21.62 30.01
CA THR A 11 -12.51 20.84 28.84
C THR A 11 -11.60 21.74 28.03
N VAL A 12 -10.30 21.53 28.16
CA VAL A 12 -9.31 22.11 27.26
C VAL A 12 -9.59 21.51 25.87
N SER A 13 -10.21 22.28 24.99
CA SER A 13 -10.31 21.93 23.58
C SER A 13 -8.90 21.90 23.02
N GLY A 14 -8.38 20.68 22.79
CA GLY A 14 -7.12 20.51 22.08
C GLY A 14 -7.20 21.15 20.68
N PRO A 15 -6.05 21.48 20.07
CA PRO A 15 -6.04 22.09 18.74
C PRO A 15 -6.84 21.22 17.78
N ASP A 16 -7.73 21.85 17.02
CA ASP A 16 -8.54 21.21 15.99
C ASP A 16 -7.61 20.62 14.91
N LEU A 17 -7.31 19.32 14.99
CA LEU A 17 -6.50 18.59 14.04
C LEU A 17 -7.24 18.30 12.72
N SER A 18 -8.46 18.80 12.56
CA SER A 18 -9.30 18.53 11.39
C SER A 18 -8.88 19.28 10.13
N ALA A 19 -8.02 20.29 10.23
CA ALA A 19 -7.59 21.15 9.12
C ALA A 19 -6.20 20.85 8.56
N GLN A 20 -5.41 19.97 9.16
CA GLN A 20 -4.20 19.49 8.52
C GLN A 20 -4.59 18.57 7.36
N GLN A 21 -4.26 18.94 6.14
CA GLN A 21 -4.33 18.05 4.98
C GLN A 21 -3.52 16.80 5.34
N ARG A 22 -4.22 15.73 5.77
CA ARG A 22 -3.57 14.45 6.03
C ARG A 22 -3.06 13.95 4.69
N GLU A 23 -1.74 13.87 4.55
CA GLU A 23 -1.14 13.18 3.42
C GLU A 23 -1.70 11.76 3.33
N ALA A 24 -1.88 11.27 2.09
CA ALA A 24 -2.35 9.90 1.88
C ALA A 24 -1.43 8.89 2.56
N ARG A 25 -2.02 7.92 3.26
CA ARG A 25 -1.28 6.84 3.89
C ARG A 25 -0.83 5.82 2.85
N VAL A 26 0.46 5.51 2.84
CA VAL A 26 1.07 4.54 1.93
C VAL A 26 1.06 3.16 2.58
N ILE A 27 0.36 2.21 1.97
CA ILE A 27 0.28 0.81 2.40
C ILE A 27 0.94 -0.04 1.32
N VAL A 28 2.03 -0.71 1.67
CA VAL A 28 2.73 -1.63 0.77
C VAL A 28 2.35 -3.06 1.12
N VAL A 29 1.96 -3.83 0.10
CA VAL A 29 1.73 -5.26 0.24
C VAL A 29 2.91 -5.97 -0.41
N GLY A 30 3.81 -6.48 0.40
CA GLY A 30 5.10 -7.04 -0.01
C GLY A 30 5.36 -8.41 0.60
N ASN A 31 5.97 -9.29 -0.18
CA ASN A 31 6.55 -10.56 0.24
C ASN A 31 7.47 -11.03 -0.90
N GLU A 32 8.65 -11.50 -0.58
CA GLU A 32 9.61 -12.01 -1.58
C GLU A 32 9.09 -13.25 -2.31
N LYS A 33 8.25 -14.04 -1.64
CA LYS A 33 7.69 -15.26 -2.24
C LYS A 33 6.58 -14.95 -3.24
N GLY A 34 6.67 -15.58 -4.41
CA GLY A 34 5.58 -15.61 -5.37
C GLY A 34 4.39 -16.44 -4.86
N GLY A 35 3.17 -16.06 -5.21
CA GLY A 35 1.97 -16.83 -4.87
C GLY A 35 1.42 -16.64 -3.43
N ALA A 36 2.04 -15.82 -2.60
CA ALA A 36 1.60 -15.54 -1.22
C ALA A 36 0.30 -14.70 -1.10
N GLY A 37 -0.34 -14.34 -2.21
CA GLY A 37 -1.61 -13.61 -2.21
C GLY A 37 -1.49 -12.09 -2.16
N LYS A 38 -0.30 -11.50 -2.41
CA LYS A 38 -0.07 -10.04 -2.39
C LYS A 38 -1.12 -9.25 -3.18
N SER A 39 -1.23 -9.53 -4.49
CA SER A 39 -2.18 -8.83 -5.36
C SER A 39 -3.64 -9.06 -4.96
N THR A 40 -3.95 -10.23 -4.40
CA THR A 40 -5.28 -10.52 -3.86
C THR A 40 -5.59 -9.62 -2.66
N VAL A 41 -4.66 -9.48 -1.73
CA VAL A 41 -4.79 -8.59 -0.57
C VAL A 41 -4.88 -7.14 -1.02
N SER A 42 -3.99 -6.70 -1.91
CA SER A 42 -3.98 -5.35 -2.48
C SER A 42 -5.32 -4.98 -3.12
N MET A 43 -5.89 -5.90 -3.90
CA MET A 43 -7.19 -5.75 -4.54
C MET A 43 -8.33 -5.60 -3.52
N HIS A 44 -8.42 -6.53 -2.56
CA HIS A 44 -9.50 -6.52 -1.56
C HIS A 44 -9.41 -5.29 -0.66
N LEU A 45 -8.21 -4.91 -0.23
CA LEU A 45 -7.98 -3.73 0.57
C LEU A 45 -8.41 -2.46 -0.18
N SER A 46 -8.00 -2.33 -1.45
CA SER A 46 -8.42 -1.20 -2.29
C SER A 46 -9.94 -1.09 -2.40
N VAL A 47 -10.62 -2.23 -2.65
CA VAL A 47 -12.08 -2.25 -2.74
C VAL A 47 -12.75 -1.93 -1.41
N ALA A 48 -12.23 -2.46 -0.29
CA ALA A 48 -12.76 -2.19 1.04
C ALA A 48 -12.67 -0.71 1.39
N LEU A 49 -11.50 -0.09 1.20
CA LEU A 49 -11.31 1.34 1.45
C LEU A 49 -12.22 2.22 0.58
N MET A 50 -12.35 1.89 -0.71
CA MET A 50 -13.28 2.62 -1.60
C MET A 50 -14.74 2.48 -1.16
N ARG A 51 -15.15 1.30 -0.66
CA ARG A 51 -16.50 1.10 -0.09
C ARG A 51 -16.74 1.90 1.18
N MET A 52 -15.68 2.21 1.93
CA MET A 52 -15.71 3.13 3.07
C MET A 52 -15.70 4.62 2.65
N GLY A 53 -15.82 4.91 1.36
CA GLY A 53 -15.83 6.27 0.82
C GLY A 53 -14.46 6.93 0.72
N LYS A 54 -13.37 6.15 0.85
CA LYS A 54 -12.01 6.68 0.75
C LYS A 54 -11.56 6.78 -0.71
N LYS A 55 -10.79 7.81 -1.03
CA LYS A 55 -10.09 7.95 -2.30
C LYS A 55 -8.83 7.10 -2.25
N VAL A 56 -8.69 6.15 -3.17
CA VAL A 56 -7.60 5.18 -3.20
C VAL A 56 -6.79 5.34 -4.47
N GLY A 57 -5.47 5.49 -4.32
CA GLY A 57 -4.49 5.33 -5.39
C GLY A 57 -3.91 3.92 -5.36
N VAL A 58 -3.54 3.40 -6.53
CA VAL A 58 -2.94 2.07 -6.67
C VAL A 58 -1.70 2.16 -7.54
N ILE A 59 -0.61 1.54 -7.07
CA ILE A 59 0.63 1.32 -7.83
C ILE A 59 0.88 -0.19 -7.88
N ASP A 60 0.98 -0.75 -9.08
CA ASP A 60 1.35 -2.15 -9.32
C ASP A 60 2.81 -2.20 -9.77
N LEU A 61 3.70 -2.73 -8.92
CA LEU A 61 5.14 -2.85 -9.19
C LEU A 61 5.51 -4.21 -9.81
N ASP A 62 4.58 -5.17 -9.89
CA ASP A 62 4.84 -6.43 -10.59
C ASP A 62 4.62 -6.26 -12.11
N VAL A 63 5.62 -5.69 -12.77
CA VAL A 63 5.59 -5.41 -14.21
C VAL A 63 5.44 -6.68 -15.07
N ARG A 64 5.75 -7.87 -14.52
CA ARG A 64 5.64 -9.15 -15.26
C ARG A 64 4.24 -9.71 -15.16
N GLN A 65 3.72 -9.89 -13.94
CA GLN A 65 2.43 -10.52 -13.70
C GLN A 65 1.28 -9.53 -13.89
N ARG A 66 1.44 -8.30 -13.41
CA ARG A 66 0.44 -7.22 -13.48
C ARG A 66 -0.95 -7.65 -12.98
N SER A 67 -0.97 -8.47 -11.93
CA SER A 67 -2.19 -9.12 -11.46
C SER A 67 -3.22 -8.12 -10.96
N LEU A 68 -2.80 -7.11 -10.19
CA LEU A 68 -3.67 -6.07 -9.70
C LEU A 68 -4.18 -5.17 -10.85
N THR A 69 -3.28 -4.78 -11.74
CA THR A 69 -3.64 -3.99 -12.94
C THR A 69 -4.69 -4.72 -13.78
N ARG A 70 -4.47 -6.00 -14.09
CA ARG A 70 -5.42 -6.82 -14.88
C ARG A 70 -6.78 -6.93 -14.21
N TYR A 71 -6.81 -7.11 -12.90
CA TYR A 71 -8.06 -7.12 -12.16
C TYR A 71 -8.83 -5.81 -12.33
N LEU A 72 -8.16 -4.69 -12.17
CA LEU A 72 -8.78 -3.36 -12.30
C LEU A 72 -9.25 -3.08 -13.72
N GLU A 73 -8.49 -3.49 -14.74
CA GLU A 73 -8.89 -3.42 -16.14
C GLU A 73 -10.13 -4.29 -16.43
N ASN A 74 -10.18 -5.52 -15.88
CA ASN A 74 -11.35 -6.41 -16.00
C ASN A 74 -12.58 -5.82 -15.29
N ARG A 75 -12.38 -5.25 -14.10
CA ARG A 75 -13.44 -4.56 -13.35
C ARG A 75 -14.02 -3.40 -14.19
N LEU A 76 -13.17 -2.59 -14.81
CA LEU A 76 -13.61 -1.48 -15.67
C LEU A 76 -14.40 -1.99 -16.87
N ARG A 77 -13.91 -3.02 -17.57
CA ARG A 77 -14.61 -3.64 -18.70
C ARG A 77 -15.98 -4.19 -18.31
N TRP A 78 -16.04 -4.85 -17.16
CA TRP A 78 -17.31 -5.36 -16.63
C TRP A 78 -18.30 -4.24 -16.33
N MET A 79 -17.85 -3.14 -15.71
CA MET A 79 -18.69 -1.96 -15.48
C MET A 79 -19.24 -1.37 -16.78
N GLN A 80 -18.39 -1.27 -17.80
CA GLN A 80 -18.78 -0.76 -19.11
C GLN A 80 -19.82 -1.67 -19.79
N SER A 81 -19.66 -3.00 -19.69
CA SER A 81 -20.57 -3.96 -20.33
C SER A 81 -21.92 -4.09 -19.62
N THR A 82 -21.97 -3.86 -18.32
CA THR A 82 -23.18 -4.04 -17.49
C THR A 82 -23.88 -2.73 -17.13
N GLY A 83 -23.23 -1.58 -17.36
CA GLY A 83 -23.71 -0.27 -16.87
C GLY A 83 -23.57 -0.10 -15.35
N ALA A 84 -22.93 -1.05 -14.64
CA ALA A 84 -22.74 -0.98 -13.21
C ALA A 84 -21.81 0.19 -12.82
N LYS A 85 -22.17 0.91 -11.77
CA LYS A 85 -21.36 2.01 -11.21
C LYS A 85 -20.65 1.53 -9.95
N LEU A 86 -19.40 1.16 -10.06
CA LEU A 86 -18.55 0.79 -8.93
C LEU A 86 -17.43 1.80 -8.76
N PRO A 87 -16.96 2.05 -7.53
CA PRO A 87 -15.80 2.91 -7.33
C PRO A 87 -14.56 2.28 -7.95
N MET A 88 -13.71 3.14 -8.53
CA MET A 88 -12.41 2.77 -9.13
C MET A 88 -11.30 3.57 -8.47
N PRO A 89 -10.14 2.96 -8.21
CA PRO A 89 -8.99 3.68 -7.70
C PRO A 89 -8.32 4.50 -8.81
N GLU A 90 -7.51 5.47 -8.42
CA GLU A 90 -6.58 6.11 -9.33
C GLU A 90 -5.39 5.17 -9.57
N ILE A 91 -5.19 4.72 -10.80
CA ILE A 91 -4.15 3.75 -11.16
C ILE A 91 -2.95 4.49 -11.72
N VAL A 92 -1.77 4.24 -11.15
CA VAL A 92 -0.50 4.73 -11.66
C VAL A 92 0.39 3.54 -11.97
N ARG A 93 1.03 3.57 -13.12
CA ARG A 93 2.01 2.56 -13.54
C ARG A 93 3.41 3.08 -13.30
N VAL A 94 4.23 2.24 -12.72
CA VAL A 94 5.66 2.47 -12.57
C VAL A 94 6.35 1.31 -13.28
N ASP A 95 6.82 1.59 -14.50
CA ASP A 95 7.53 0.59 -15.28
C ASP A 95 9.01 0.58 -14.88
N ALA A 96 9.63 -0.60 -14.90
CA ALA A 96 11.06 -0.75 -14.71
C ALA A 96 11.84 0.02 -15.79
N SER A 97 13.05 0.44 -15.47
CA SER A 97 13.94 1.07 -16.45
C SER A 97 14.41 0.05 -17.48
N THR A 98 14.62 0.51 -18.70
CA THR A 98 15.25 -0.25 -19.78
C THR A 98 16.75 0.10 -19.95
N GLU A 99 17.24 0.97 -19.09
CA GLU A 99 18.66 1.38 -19.09
C GLU A 99 19.55 0.20 -18.70
N ARG A 100 20.73 0.12 -19.32
CA ARG A 100 21.71 -0.95 -19.06
C ARG A 100 22.67 -0.62 -17.92
N ASP A 101 22.86 0.64 -17.66
CA ASP A 101 23.63 1.16 -16.54
C ASP A 101 22.76 1.07 -15.29
N LEU A 102 23.18 0.30 -14.29
CA LEU A 102 22.40 0.05 -13.07
C LEU A 102 22.13 1.32 -12.28
N ASP A 103 23.11 2.20 -12.12
CA ASP A 103 22.95 3.44 -11.35
C ASP A 103 21.93 4.38 -12.01
N LYS A 104 21.96 4.44 -13.34
CA LYS A 104 20.97 5.21 -14.11
C LYS A 104 19.58 4.58 -14.05
N ALA A 105 19.50 3.25 -14.16
CA ALA A 105 18.25 2.52 -14.06
C ALA A 105 17.58 2.78 -12.70
N GLU A 106 18.32 2.64 -11.60
CA GLU A 106 17.83 2.89 -10.24
C GLU A 106 17.42 4.36 -10.04
N SER A 107 18.18 5.30 -10.59
CA SER A 107 17.82 6.72 -10.54
C SER A 107 16.51 7.03 -11.26
N GLU A 108 16.31 6.47 -12.47
CA GLU A 108 15.06 6.63 -13.22
C GLU A 108 13.87 5.99 -12.51
N GLU A 109 14.04 4.77 -11.97
CA GLU A 109 13.00 4.06 -11.22
C GLU A 109 12.61 4.83 -9.96
N THR A 110 13.60 5.35 -9.23
CA THR A 110 13.37 6.21 -8.06
C THR A 110 12.55 7.43 -8.43
N GLN A 111 12.93 8.14 -9.47
CA GLN A 111 12.23 9.36 -9.90
C GLN A 111 10.78 9.05 -10.32
N ARG A 112 10.56 8.00 -11.10
CA ARG A 112 9.22 7.56 -11.54
C ARG A 112 8.35 7.16 -10.34
N PHE A 113 8.90 6.39 -9.41
CA PHE A 113 8.20 5.94 -8.22
C PHE A 113 7.82 7.13 -7.32
N LEU A 114 8.79 7.96 -6.91
CA LEU A 114 8.56 9.09 -6.01
C LEU A 114 7.60 10.12 -6.60
N SER A 115 7.70 10.41 -7.90
CA SER A 115 6.75 11.32 -8.57
C SER A 115 5.33 10.76 -8.61
N SER A 116 5.19 9.45 -8.78
CA SER A 116 3.92 8.74 -8.74
C SER A 116 3.28 8.78 -7.36
N VAL A 117 4.06 8.49 -6.31
CA VAL A 117 3.61 8.57 -4.92
C VAL A 117 3.21 10.01 -4.57
N ALA A 118 4.04 11.01 -4.92
CA ALA A 118 3.77 12.41 -4.65
C ALA A 118 2.47 12.91 -5.34
N ARG A 119 2.19 12.42 -6.56
CA ARG A 119 0.96 12.71 -7.26
C ARG A 119 -0.25 12.14 -6.53
N LEU A 120 -0.19 10.85 -6.14
CA LEU A 120 -1.27 10.18 -5.44
C LEU A 120 -1.49 10.73 -4.02
N LYS A 121 -0.44 11.14 -3.32
CA LYS A 121 -0.54 11.76 -1.99
C LYS A 121 -1.41 13.02 -1.98
N LYS A 122 -1.45 13.75 -3.11
CA LYS A 122 -2.28 14.96 -3.25
C LYS A 122 -3.75 14.66 -3.59
N ALA A 123 -4.02 13.49 -4.16
CA ALA A 123 -5.34 13.16 -4.73
C ALA A 123 -6.13 12.13 -3.90
N CYS A 124 -5.44 11.33 -3.09
CA CYS A 124 -6.00 10.17 -2.41
C CYS A 124 -5.89 10.27 -0.89
N ASP A 125 -6.67 9.43 -0.18
CA ASP A 125 -6.56 9.22 1.27
C ASP A 125 -5.60 8.05 1.58
N PHE A 126 -5.53 7.07 0.67
CA PHE A 126 -4.68 5.89 0.77
C PHE A 126 -4.02 5.58 -0.56
N ILE A 127 -2.79 5.08 -0.50
CA ILE A 127 -2.05 4.57 -1.65
C ILE A 127 -1.74 3.10 -1.35
N ILE A 128 -2.23 2.19 -2.18
CA ILE A 128 -1.93 0.76 -2.10
C ILE A 128 -0.86 0.44 -3.14
N ILE A 129 0.26 -0.09 -2.68
CA ILE A 129 1.38 -0.51 -3.54
C ILE A 129 1.46 -2.03 -3.50
N ASP A 130 1.22 -2.66 -4.65
CA ASP A 130 1.35 -4.10 -4.85
C ASP A 130 2.81 -4.43 -5.23
N GLY A 131 3.53 -5.08 -4.32
CA GLY A 131 4.93 -5.43 -4.52
C GLY A 131 5.13 -6.62 -5.46
N PRO A 132 6.25 -6.67 -6.21
CA PRO A 132 6.60 -7.83 -7.00
C PRO A 132 6.95 -9.02 -6.11
N GLY A 133 6.99 -10.22 -6.70
CA GLY A 133 7.63 -11.37 -6.07
C GLY A 133 9.15 -11.27 -6.24
N GLY A 134 9.88 -11.33 -5.14
CA GLY A 134 11.34 -11.26 -5.12
C GLY A 134 11.89 -9.91 -4.65
N ASP A 135 13.20 -9.93 -4.33
CA ASP A 135 13.95 -8.76 -3.92
C ASP A 135 14.38 -7.95 -5.15
N THR A 136 13.63 -6.91 -5.45
CA THR A 136 13.93 -5.96 -6.53
C THR A 136 14.23 -4.57 -5.95
N TYR A 137 14.91 -3.72 -6.73
CA TYR A 137 15.13 -2.34 -6.32
C TYR A 137 13.81 -1.61 -6.00
N LEU A 138 12.81 -1.74 -6.85
CA LEU A 138 11.49 -1.13 -6.64
C LEU A 138 10.76 -1.68 -5.40
N SER A 139 10.94 -2.98 -5.05
CA SER A 139 10.34 -3.52 -3.83
C SER A 139 10.98 -2.91 -2.59
N ARG A 140 12.31 -2.80 -2.55
CA ARG A 140 13.03 -2.14 -1.44
C ARG A 140 12.64 -0.66 -1.32
N LEU A 141 12.57 0.04 -2.45
CA LEU A 141 12.17 1.44 -2.48
C LEU A 141 10.73 1.64 -1.96
N ALA A 142 9.80 0.74 -2.31
CA ALA A 142 8.44 0.77 -1.80
C ALA A 142 8.40 0.53 -0.28
N HIS A 143 9.16 -0.44 0.23
CA HIS A 143 9.22 -0.74 1.67
C HIS A 143 9.70 0.46 2.50
N VAL A 144 10.76 1.14 2.04
CA VAL A 144 11.29 2.34 2.73
C VAL A 144 10.28 3.49 2.75
N ASN A 145 9.40 3.56 1.77
CA ASN A 145 8.38 4.62 1.66
C ASN A 145 7.02 4.23 2.25
N ALA A 146 6.91 3.07 2.90
CA ALA A 146 5.66 2.58 3.48
C ALA A 146 5.37 3.20 4.85
N ASP A 147 4.14 3.68 5.06
CA ASP A 147 3.61 3.96 6.40
C ASP A 147 3.11 2.67 7.08
N THR A 148 2.76 1.67 6.27
CA THR A 148 2.31 0.35 6.72
C THR A 148 2.77 -0.70 5.72
N LEU A 149 3.41 -1.76 6.20
CA LEU A 149 3.77 -2.93 5.42
C LEU A 149 2.84 -4.09 5.79
N ILE A 150 2.23 -4.72 4.78
CA ILE A 150 1.44 -5.94 4.92
C ILE A 150 2.19 -7.06 4.21
N THR A 151 2.53 -8.10 4.95
CA THR A 151 3.22 -9.28 4.42
C THR A 151 2.27 -10.48 4.49
N PRO A 152 1.57 -10.84 3.39
CA PRO A 152 0.76 -12.04 3.34
C PRO A 152 1.65 -13.28 3.42
N LEU A 153 1.29 -14.21 4.27
CA LEU A 153 1.97 -15.50 4.46
C LEU A 153 0.96 -16.63 4.25
N ASN A 154 1.42 -17.73 3.68
CA ASN A 154 0.65 -18.97 3.71
C ASN A 154 0.98 -19.73 5.01
N ASP A 155 0.18 -20.71 5.36
CA ASP A 155 0.36 -21.61 6.51
C ASP A 155 1.47 -22.68 6.28
N SER A 156 2.43 -22.36 5.45
CA SER A 156 3.56 -23.22 5.08
C SER A 156 4.80 -22.88 5.90
N PHE A 157 5.46 -23.90 6.47
CA PHE A 157 6.75 -23.72 7.16
C PHE A 157 7.79 -22.97 6.32
N VAL A 158 7.77 -23.17 4.99
CA VAL A 158 8.66 -22.46 4.05
C VAL A 158 8.42 -20.94 4.04
N ASP A 159 7.22 -20.47 4.39
CA ASP A 159 6.93 -19.04 4.47
C ASP A 159 7.36 -18.45 5.83
N PHE A 160 7.38 -19.30 6.88
CA PHE A 160 7.88 -18.88 8.19
C PHE A 160 9.40 -18.72 8.21
N ASP A 161 10.14 -19.49 7.42
CA ASP A 161 11.61 -19.35 7.30
C ASP A 161 12.03 -17.96 6.77
N LEU A 162 11.11 -17.24 6.10
CA LEU A 162 11.36 -15.86 5.65
C LEU A 162 11.27 -14.81 6.78
N LEU A 163 10.72 -15.17 7.93
CA LEU A 163 10.55 -14.25 9.06
C LEU A 163 11.76 -14.18 9.99
N GLY A 164 12.68 -15.12 9.89
CA GLY A 164 13.91 -15.15 10.66
C GLY A 164 14.52 -16.54 10.73
N ASP A 165 15.83 -16.60 10.92
CA ASP A 165 16.55 -17.84 11.19
C ASP A 165 16.30 -18.24 12.65
N VAL A 166 15.64 -19.37 12.85
CA VAL A 166 15.50 -19.96 14.18
C VAL A 166 16.83 -20.65 14.55
N ASN A 167 17.48 -20.20 15.60
CA ASN A 167 18.64 -20.89 16.12
C ASN A 167 18.22 -22.29 16.61
N PRO A 168 18.69 -23.38 15.99
CA PRO A 168 18.24 -24.75 16.32
C PRO A 168 18.64 -25.21 17.74
N GLN A 169 19.55 -24.47 18.41
CA GLN A 169 19.98 -24.79 19.77
C GLN A 169 19.22 -24.04 20.85
N THR A 170 18.76 -22.82 20.56
CA THR A 170 18.04 -21.98 21.55
C THR A 170 16.55 -21.89 21.24
N LEU A 171 16.12 -22.24 20.03
CA LEU A 171 14.76 -22.05 19.49
C LEU A 171 14.27 -20.59 19.54
N GLU A 172 15.22 -19.63 19.58
CA GLU A 172 14.98 -18.19 19.50
C GLU A 172 15.43 -17.61 18.16
#